data_11777c09ba7e18306e404d31e8c6a2eb
#
_entry.id   11777c09ba7e18306e404d31e8c6a2eb
#
_cell.length_a   1.000
_cell.length_b   1.000
_cell.length_c   1.000
_cell.angle_alpha   90.00
_cell.angle_beta   90.00
_cell.angle_gamma   90.00
#
_symmetry.space_group_name_H-M   'P 1'
#
loop_
_entity.id
_entity.type
_entity.pdbx_description
1 polymer ?
#
loop_
_entity_poly.entity_id
_entity_poly.type
_entity_poly.pdbx_seq_one_letter_code
_entity_poly.pdbx_strand_id
1 'polypeptide(L)'
;LKSEPRDYDSDSFQVGSLSRSKTAISKIYNYPKNTDFEVDYVFSNPASYESLRNTSVKLRYTFLEMPQDNGFEIRFEDPRIGYFTDRVTDLSSTEITPYRDLVQKWNLQKQNPDSAKSKPIKPIKFWLENTTPNELRPLIKKAVLAWNIAFEKAGFIDAIEVDIQPDDADWDAGDIRYNVLRLSLIHI
;
A
#
# COMPACT_ATOMS: atom_id res chain seq x y z
N LEU A 1 -3.82 -7.31 -18.36
CA LEU A 1 -2.92 -7.76 -17.29
C LEU A 1 -3.37 -9.15 -16.87
N LYS A 2 -2.66 -10.18 -17.32
CA LYS A 2 -2.76 -11.52 -16.76
C LYS A 2 -1.80 -11.54 -15.57
N SER A 3 -2.32 -11.47 -14.35
CA SER A 3 -1.58 -12.00 -13.22
C SER A 3 -1.64 -13.51 -13.33
N GLU A 4 -0.56 -14.15 -13.71
CA GLU A 4 -0.48 -15.60 -13.64
C GLU A 4 -0.60 -16.00 -12.17
N PRO A 5 -1.50 -16.96 -11.83
CA PRO A 5 -1.53 -17.50 -10.48
C PRO A 5 -0.19 -18.18 -10.25
N ARG A 6 0.43 -17.91 -9.10
CA ARG A 6 1.55 -18.72 -8.63
C ARG A 6 1.07 -20.15 -8.49
N ASP A 7 1.86 -21.11 -8.99
CA ASP A 7 1.63 -22.54 -8.76
C ASP A 7 1.57 -22.80 -7.25
N TYR A 8 0.34 -22.89 -6.74
CA TYR A 8 0.08 -23.52 -5.45
C TYR A 8 -0.18 -25.00 -5.71
N ASP A 9 0.25 -25.86 -4.80
CA ASP A 9 0.12 -27.32 -4.84
C ASP A 9 -1.23 -27.80 -5.36
N SER A 10 -1.26 -29.00 -5.93
CA SER A 10 -2.36 -29.66 -6.62
C SER A 10 -3.70 -29.75 -5.88
N ASP A 11 -3.74 -29.36 -4.60
CA ASP A 11 -4.94 -29.28 -3.76
C ASP A 11 -5.53 -27.88 -3.65
N SER A 12 -5.04 -26.89 -4.44
CA SER A 12 -5.54 -25.52 -4.40
C SER A 12 -6.96 -25.44 -4.95
N PHE A 13 -7.82 -24.68 -4.26
CA PHE A 13 -9.18 -24.41 -4.70
C PHE A 13 -9.19 -23.78 -6.10
N GLN A 14 -9.83 -24.47 -7.05
CA GLN A 14 -9.99 -23.97 -8.42
C GLN A 14 -11.31 -23.21 -8.54
N VAL A 15 -11.21 -21.91 -8.75
CA VAL A 15 -12.36 -20.99 -8.82
C VAL A 15 -13.29 -21.27 -10.01
N GLY A 16 -12.85 -22.03 -11.02
CA GLY A 16 -13.64 -22.33 -12.23
C GLY A 16 -13.39 -21.33 -13.36
N SER A 17 -14.32 -21.28 -14.31
CA SER A 17 -14.22 -20.44 -15.52
C SER A 17 -14.89 -19.08 -15.32
N LEU A 18 -14.24 -18.00 -15.75
CA LEU A 18 -14.78 -16.64 -15.65
C LEU A 18 -16.08 -16.49 -16.46
N SER A 19 -17.16 -16.11 -15.79
CA SER A 19 -18.43 -15.76 -16.40
C SER A 19 -18.48 -14.27 -16.74
N ARG A 20 -18.21 -13.91 -17.99
CA ARG A 20 -18.23 -12.50 -18.44
C ARG A 20 -19.61 -11.83 -18.27
N SER A 21 -20.69 -12.58 -18.44
CA SER A 21 -22.06 -12.05 -18.32
C SER A 21 -22.49 -11.75 -16.89
N LYS A 22 -21.80 -12.35 -15.90
CA LYS A 22 -22.08 -12.14 -14.46
C LYS A 22 -21.03 -11.25 -13.78
N THR A 23 -19.90 -10.99 -14.44
CA THR A 23 -18.84 -10.13 -13.95
C THR A 23 -19.18 -8.69 -14.27
N ALA A 24 -19.09 -7.79 -13.27
CA ALA A 24 -19.41 -6.39 -13.44
C ALA A 24 -18.56 -5.49 -12.53
N ILE A 25 -18.38 -4.23 -12.95
CA ILE A 25 -17.88 -3.18 -12.06
C ILE A 25 -19.04 -2.83 -11.13
N SER A 26 -18.85 -3.05 -9.82
CA SER A 26 -19.89 -2.82 -8.81
C SER A 26 -19.82 -1.42 -8.21
N LYS A 27 -18.61 -0.83 -8.11
CA LYS A 27 -18.41 0.52 -7.58
C LYS A 27 -17.25 1.22 -8.23
N ILE A 28 -17.31 2.55 -8.26
CA ILE A 28 -16.24 3.44 -8.69
C ILE A 28 -16.09 4.53 -7.63
N TYR A 29 -14.86 4.74 -7.14
CA TYR A 29 -14.52 5.81 -6.22
C TYR A 29 -13.53 6.74 -6.91
N ASN A 30 -13.84 8.02 -6.94
CA ASN A 30 -12.96 9.03 -7.51
C ASN A 30 -12.41 9.92 -6.40
N TYR A 31 -11.08 9.97 -6.35
CA TYR A 31 -10.34 10.86 -5.48
C TYR A 31 -9.46 11.80 -6.32
N PRO A 32 -8.96 12.89 -5.75
CA PRO A 32 -8.17 13.87 -6.53
C PRO A 32 -6.91 13.31 -7.20
N LYS A 33 -6.33 12.20 -6.69
CA LYS A 33 -5.08 11.61 -7.20
C LYS A 33 -5.18 10.12 -7.52
N ASN A 34 -6.34 9.52 -7.32
CA ASN A 34 -6.59 8.12 -7.70
C ASN A 34 -8.06 7.87 -8.00
N THR A 35 -8.28 6.83 -8.78
CA THR A 35 -9.61 6.26 -9.03
C THR A 35 -9.58 4.78 -8.75
N ASP A 36 -10.54 4.30 -7.98
CA ASP A 36 -10.66 2.90 -7.61
C ASP A 36 -11.89 2.27 -8.25
N PHE A 37 -11.72 1.06 -8.78
CA PHE A 37 -12.81 0.25 -9.32
C PHE A 37 -12.95 -1.03 -8.49
N GLU A 38 -14.14 -1.30 -7.96
CA GLU A 38 -14.49 -2.60 -7.42
C GLU A 38 -15.15 -3.43 -8.53
N VAL A 39 -14.60 -4.61 -8.76
CA VAL A 39 -15.11 -5.55 -9.76
C VAL A 39 -15.54 -6.82 -9.06
N ASP A 40 -16.79 -7.20 -9.25
CA ASP A 40 -17.32 -8.49 -8.80
C ASP A 40 -17.09 -9.51 -9.92
N TYR A 41 -16.06 -10.33 -9.78
CA TYR A 41 -15.79 -11.44 -10.68
C TYR A 41 -16.63 -12.64 -10.27
N VAL A 42 -17.31 -13.23 -11.24
CA VAL A 42 -18.08 -14.46 -11.03
C VAL A 42 -17.48 -15.57 -11.89
N PHE A 43 -17.10 -16.65 -11.23
CA PHE A 43 -16.59 -17.86 -11.87
C PHE A 43 -17.64 -18.96 -11.76
N SER A 44 -17.80 -19.74 -12.83
CA SER A 44 -18.75 -20.86 -12.90
C SER A 44 -18.00 -22.19 -12.84
N ASN A 45 -18.67 -23.20 -12.28
CA ASN A 45 -18.17 -24.57 -12.17
C ASN A 45 -16.80 -24.69 -11.45
N PRO A 46 -16.69 -24.26 -10.18
CA PRO A 46 -15.49 -24.51 -9.39
C PRO A 46 -15.28 -26.01 -9.20
N ALA A 47 -14.01 -26.46 -9.33
CA ALA A 47 -13.69 -27.89 -9.33
C ALA A 47 -13.72 -28.57 -7.95
N SER A 48 -13.78 -27.80 -6.85
CA SER A 48 -13.54 -28.33 -5.50
C SER A 48 -14.80 -28.71 -4.70
N TYR A 49 -15.99 -28.28 -5.13
CA TYR A 49 -17.24 -28.55 -4.40
C TYR A 49 -18.38 -28.87 -5.38
N GLU A 50 -18.89 -30.08 -5.36
CA GLU A 50 -19.95 -30.53 -6.26
C GLU A 50 -21.27 -29.73 -6.17
N SER A 51 -21.51 -29.05 -5.05
CA SER A 51 -22.73 -28.24 -4.83
C SER A 51 -22.63 -26.78 -5.26
N LEU A 52 -21.44 -26.26 -5.52
CA LEU A 52 -21.26 -24.86 -5.89
C LEU A 52 -21.38 -24.64 -7.40
N ARG A 53 -22.35 -23.83 -7.80
CA ARG A 53 -22.53 -23.44 -9.22
C ARG A 53 -21.65 -22.25 -9.62
N ASN A 54 -21.35 -21.35 -8.68
CA ASN A 54 -20.57 -20.14 -8.93
C ASN A 54 -19.73 -19.80 -7.69
N THR A 55 -18.58 -19.20 -7.95
CA THR A 55 -17.73 -18.56 -6.94
C THR A 55 -17.59 -17.10 -7.29
N SER A 56 -17.74 -16.20 -6.32
CA SER A 56 -17.58 -14.76 -6.53
C SER A 56 -16.33 -14.25 -5.82
N VAL A 57 -15.55 -13.44 -6.52
CA VAL A 57 -14.36 -12.78 -5.99
C VAL A 57 -14.49 -11.29 -6.25
N LYS A 58 -14.43 -10.47 -5.20
CA LYS A 58 -14.41 -9.02 -5.32
C LYS A 58 -12.96 -8.55 -5.32
N LEU A 59 -12.57 -7.83 -6.36
CA LEU A 59 -11.26 -7.19 -6.46
C LEU A 59 -11.41 -5.69 -6.56
N ARG A 60 -10.51 -4.97 -5.93
CA ARG A 60 -10.38 -3.51 -6.05
C ARG A 60 -9.11 -3.17 -6.79
N TYR A 61 -9.24 -2.38 -7.86
CA TYR A 61 -8.14 -1.87 -8.66
C TYR A 61 -8.00 -0.38 -8.40
N THR A 62 -6.80 0.06 -8.11
CA THR A 62 -6.49 1.46 -7.93
C THR A 62 -5.61 1.97 -9.06
N PHE A 63 -6.08 3.00 -9.77
CA PHE A 63 -5.31 3.76 -10.73
C PHE A 63 -4.92 5.09 -10.08
N LEU A 64 -3.63 5.35 -10.00
CA LEU A 64 -3.11 6.53 -9.32
C LEU A 64 -2.27 7.40 -10.25
N GLU A 65 -2.32 8.71 -9.99
CA GLU A 65 -1.44 9.66 -10.64
C GLU A 65 -0.04 9.57 -10.04
N MET A 66 0.94 9.26 -10.89
CA MET A 66 2.34 9.23 -10.46
C MET A 66 2.84 10.65 -10.21
N PRO A 67 3.50 10.93 -9.06
CA PRO A 67 4.07 12.23 -8.79
C PRO A 67 5.19 12.51 -9.80
N GLN A 68 5.16 13.73 -10.38
CA GLN A 68 6.22 14.21 -11.23
C GLN A 68 7.15 15.10 -10.42
N ASP A 69 8.46 14.91 -10.58
CA ASP A 69 9.52 15.77 -10.01
C ASP A 69 9.32 16.11 -8.53
N ASN A 70 9.20 15.08 -7.70
CA ASN A 70 9.02 15.21 -6.25
C ASN A 70 10.34 15.15 -5.46
N GLY A 71 11.49 15.21 -6.15
CA GLY A 71 12.83 15.13 -5.56
C GLY A 71 13.13 13.76 -4.93
N PHE A 72 12.39 12.69 -5.31
CA PHE A 72 12.67 11.35 -4.81
C PHE A 72 13.92 10.78 -5.46
N GLU A 73 14.91 10.47 -4.65
CA GLU A 73 16.13 9.77 -5.08
C GLU A 73 15.99 8.29 -4.85
N ILE A 74 16.12 7.50 -5.91
CA ILE A 74 16.13 6.03 -5.81
C ILE A 74 17.36 5.56 -5.02
N ARG A 75 17.20 4.44 -4.30
CA ARG A 75 18.29 3.74 -3.64
C ARG A 75 18.25 2.26 -4.01
N PHE A 76 19.39 1.73 -4.43
CA PHE A 76 19.51 0.30 -4.70
C PHE A 76 19.71 -0.49 -3.40
N GLU A 77 19.29 -1.75 -3.43
CA GLU A 77 19.51 -2.69 -2.35
C GLU A 77 21.01 -2.87 -2.04
N ASP A 78 21.29 -3.04 -0.77
CA ASP A 78 22.58 -3.52 -0.27
C ASP A 78 22.33 -4.86 0.45
N PRO A 79 22.88 -5.99 -0.02
CA PRO A 79 22.59 -7.32 0.54
C PRO A 79 23.04 -7.49 2.00
N ARG A 80 23.82 -6.54 2.54
CA ARG A 80 24.22 -6.51 3.95
C ARG A 80 23.14 -5.97 4.86
N ILE A 81 22.12 -5.34 4.32
CA ILE A 81 21.05 -4.67 5.09
C ILE A 81 19.70 -5.13 4.54
N GLY A 82 18.84 -5.68 5.41
CA GLY A 82 17.48 -6.07 5.02
C GLY A 82 16.57 -4.86 4.79
N TYR A 83 16.03 -4.73 3.59
CA TYR A 83 15.01 -3.77 3.21
C TYR A 83 13.87 -4.49 2.51
N PHE A 84 12.68 -3.88 2.48
CA PHE A 84 11.68 -4.23 1.48
C PHE A 84 12.09 -3.59 0.16
N THR A 85 12.06 -4.37 -0.91
CA THR A 85 12.50 -3.92 -2.24
C THR A 85 11.47 -4.24 -3.30
N ASP A 86 11.47 -3.45 -4.36
CA ASP A 86 10.75 -3.70 -5.60
C ASP A 86 11.76 -3.97 -6.71
N ARG A 87 11.61 -5.12 -7.37
CA ARG A 87 12.46 -5.47 -8.51
C ARG A 87 11.97 -4.79 -9.77
N VAL A 88 12.86 -4.06 -10.43
CA VAL A 88 12.62 -3.46 -11.74
C VAL A 88 13.59 -4.02 -12.76
N THR A 89 13.12 -4.23 -13.99
CA THR A 89 13.98 -4.64 -15.10
C THR A 89 14.41 -3.40 -15.88
N ASP A 90 15.71 -3.17 -15.95
CA ASP A 90 16.30 -2.11 -16.76
C ASP A 90 16.40 -2.56 -18.21
N LEU A 91 15.42 -2.19 -19.03
CA LEU A 91 15.39 -2.56 -20.45
C LEU A 91 16.47 -1.88 -21.29
N SER A 92 17.18 -0.89 -20.74
CA SER A 92 18.33 -0.24 -21.39
C SER A 92 19.66 -0.89 -21.05
N SER A 93 19.68 -1.81 -20.09
CA SER A 93 20.88 -2.51 -19.65
C SER A 93 21.30 -3.58 -20.66
N THR A 94 22.59 -3.66 -20.92
CA THR A 94 23.24 -4.74 -21.71
C THR A 94 23.81 -5.85 -20.82
N GLU A 95 23.60 -5.80 -19.51
CA GLU A 95 24.07 -6.80 -18.56
C GLU A 95 23.27 -8.10 -18.66
N ILE A 96 23.88 -9.23 -18.28
CA ILE A 96 23.23 -10.55 -18.26
C ILE A 96 22.06 -10.57 -17.27
N THR A 97 22.15 -9.78 -16.18
CA THR A 97 21.10 -9.64 -15.15
C THR A 97 20.63 -8.18 -15.12
N PRO A 98 19.67 -7.81 -15.98
CA PRO A 98 19.28 -6.41 -16.17
C PRO A 98 18.27 -5.91 -15.11
N TYR A 99 18.13 -6.57 -13.99
CA TYR A 99 17.24 -6.15 -12.92
C TYR A 99 17.99 -5.45 -11.79
N ARG A 100 17.29 -4.52 -11.17
CA ARG A 100 17.73 -3.77 -10.00
C ARG A 100 16.66 -3.91 -8.91
N ASP A 101 17.11 -4.14 -7.68
CA ASP A 101 16.24 -4.14 -6.52
C ASP A 101 16.26 -2.75 -5.88
N LEU A 102 15.12 -2.06 -5.92
CA LEU A 102 14.96 -0.70 -5.41
C LEU A 102 14.40 -0.74 -3.99
N VAL A 103 15.06 -0.05 -3.08
CA VAL A 103 14.64 0.04 -1.67
C VAL A 103 13.37 0.85 -1.55
N GLN A 104 12.36 0.27 -0.88
CA GLN A 104 11.17 1.01 -0.46
C GLN A 104 11.52 1.96 0.68
N LYS A 105 11.41 3.26 0.46
CA LYS A 105 11.72 4.29 1.45
C LYS A 105 10.78 5.48 1.35
N TRP A 106 10.64 6.22 2.43
CA TRP A 106 9.96 7.50 2.43
C TRP A 106 10.80 8.58 1.74
N ASN A 107 10.14 9.50 1.03
CA ASN A 107 10.78 10.69 0.47
C ASN A 107 10.93 11.76 1.55
N LEU A 108 11.96 11.61 2.39
CA LEU A 108 12.27 12.58 3.44
C LEU A 108 13.45 13.47 3.02
N GLN A 109 13.20 14.76 3.00
CA GLN A 109 14.21 15.79 2.73
C GLN A 109 14.30 16.71 3.94
N LYS A 110 15.53 17.04 4.39
CA LYS A 110 15.74 17.94 5.52
C LYS A 110 15.37 19.39 5.16
N GLN A 111 14.72 20.11 6.06
CA GLN A 111 14.54 21.56 5.92
C GLN A 111 15.89 22.30 5.93
N ASN A 112 16.84 21.83 6.74
CA ASN A 112 18.21 22.32 6.77
C ASN A 112 19.18 21.16 6.45
N PRO A 113 19.59 21.01 5.18
CA PRO A 113 20.46 19.89 4.74
C PRO A 113 21.81 19.83 5.46
N ASP A 114 22.36 20.99 5.83
CA ASP A 114 23.68 21.11 6.47
C ASP A 114 23.67 20.74 7.96
N SER A 115 22.49 20.65 8.57
CA SER A 115 22.38 20.24 9.98
C SER A 115 22.47 18.73 10.15
N ALA A 116 23.19 18.30 11.16
CA ALA A 116 23.24 16.88 11.54
C ALA A 116 21.82 16.31 11.77
N LYS A 117 20.96 17.11 12.44
CA LYS A 117 19.55 16.80 12.65
C LYS A 117 18.67 17.98 12.18
N SER A 118 17.60 17.69 11.47
CA SER A 118 16.64 18.68 10.99
C SER A 118 15.24 18.08 10.91
N LYS A 119 14.21 18.92 10.99
CA LYS A 119 12.86 18.49 10.61
C LYS A 119 12.81 18.19 9.13
N PRO A 120 11.98 17.25 8.68
CA PRO A 120 11.71 17.08 7.27
C PRO A 120 10.91 18.26 6.70
N ILE A 121 11.08 18.55 5.42
CA ILE A 121 10.24 19.53 4.70
C ILE A 121 8.77 19.12 4.79
N LYS A 122 8.52 17.84 4.59
CA LYS A 122 7.19 17.22 4.71
C LYS A 122 7.29 15.99 5.63
N PRO A 123 6.68 16.03 6.81
CA PRO A 123 6.67 14.87 7.71
C PRO A 123 5.79 13.74 7.13
N ILE A 124 6.06 12.54 7.60
CA ILE A 124 5.19 11.37 7.36
C ILE A 124 4.00 11.51 8.29
N LYS A 125 2.88 11.94 7.74
CA LYS A 125 1.65 12.11 8.53
C LYS A 125 0.77 10.87 8.41
N PHE A 126 0.44 10.29 9.55
CA PHE A 126 -0.56 9.24 9.68
C PHE A 126 -1.85 9.79 10.26
N TRP A 127 -2.97 9.32 9.74
CA TRP A 127 -4.29 9.61 10.23
C TRP A 127 -4.88 8.34 10.86
N LEU A 128 -5.20 8.40 12.14
CA LEU A 128 -5.92 7.32 12.80
C LEU A 128 -7.39 7.44 12.45
N GLU A 129 -7.94 6.40 11.81
CA GLU A 129 -9.34 6.39 11.37
C GLU A 129 -10.29 6.65 12.54
N ASN A 130 -11.31 7.49 12.32
CA ASN A 130 -12.27 7.90 13.36
C ASN A 130 -13.14 6.75 13.88
N THR A 131 -13.22 5.62 13.16
CA THR A 131 -13.87 4.38 13.61
C THR A 131 -13.07 3.60 14.66
N THR A 132 -11.80 3.99 14.90
CA THR A 132 -10.96 3.35 15.93
C THR A 132 -11.52 3.65 17.32
N PRO A 133 -11.71 2.64 18.21
CA PRO A 133 -12.17 2.84 19.57
C PRO A 133 -11.32 3.86 20.35
N ASN A 134 -11.98 4.75 21.09
CA ASN A 134 -11.30 5.84 21.79
C ASN A 134 -10.22 5.38 22.77
N GLU A 135 -10.46 4.22 23.41
CA GLU A 135 -9.54 3.62 24.40
C GLU A 135 -8.21 3.20 23.76
N LEU A 136 -8.22 2.84 22.48
CA LEU A 136 -7.03 2.37 21.76
C LEU A 136 -6.24 3.50 21.09
N ARG A 137 -6.89 4.63 20.80
CA ARG A 137 -6.27 5.77 20.10
C ARG A 137 -4.97 6.26 20.74
N PRO A 138 -4.89 6.48 22.06
CA PRO A 138 -3.66 6.94 22.71
C PRO A 138 -2.51 5.92 22.58
N LEU A 139 -2.82 4.63 22.70
CA LEU A 139 -1.84 3.56 22.59
C LEU A 139 -1.28 3.47 21.16
N ILE A 140 -2.14 3.48 20.16
CA ILE A 140 -1.73 3.41 18.75
C ILE A 140 -0.90 4.65 18.40
N LYS A 141 -1.37 5.85 18.79
CA LYS A 141 -0.62 7.09 18.57
C LYS A 141 0.79 7.02 19.18
N LYS A 142 0.89 6.57 20.42
CA LYS A 142 2.19 6.39 21.11
C LYS A 142 3.10 5.40 20.38
N ALA A 143 2.55 4.26 19.94
CA ALA A 143 3.29 3.23 19.22
C ALA A 143 3.88 3.75 17.90
N VAL A 144 3.08 4.48 17.13
CA VAL A 144 3.53 5.05 15.85
C VAL A 144 4.56 6.16 16.06
N LEU A 145 4.35 7.06 17.02
CA LEU A 145 5.29 8.13 17.34
C LEU A 145 6.62 7.62 17.90
N ALA A 146 6.68 6.40 18.45
CA ALA A 146 7.92 5.80 18.92
C ALA A 146 8.97 5.61 17.80
N TRP A 147 8.53 5.50 16.55
CA TRP A 147 9.44 5.45 15.40
C TRP A 147 10.27 6.74 15.21
N ASN A 148 9.83 7.87 15.77
CA ASN A 148 10.62 9.11 15.73
C ASN A 148 12.01 8.93 16.37
N ILE A 149 12.16 8.01 17.32
CA ILE A 149 13.47 7.68 17.92
C ILE A 149 14.44 7.15 16.85
N ALA A 150 13.96 6.29 15.96
CA ALA A 150 14.76 5.76 14.86
C ALA A 150 15.06 6.82 13.80
N PHE A 151 14.07 7.63 13.43
CA PHE A 151 14.24 8.73 12.48
C PHE A 151 15.18 9.81 13.01
N GLU A 152 15.17 10.08 14.32
CA GLU A 152 16.10 11.03 14.93
C GLU A 152 17.55 10.55 14.84
N LYS A 153 17.80 9.23 15.01
CA LYS A 153 19.13 8.65 14.78
C LYS A 153 19.56 8.75 13.30
N ALA A 154 18.60 8.72 12.37
CA ALA A 154 18.84 8.93 10.95
C ALA A 154 18.97 10.43 10.57
N GLY A 155 18.85 11.34 11.54
CA GLY A 155 19.02 12.77 11.34
C GLY A 155 17.74 13.57 11.06
N PHE A 156 16.55 12.99 11.34
CA PHE A 156 15.26 13.65 11.16
C PHE A 156 14.54 13.81 12.51
N ILE A 157 14.27 15.06 12.90
CA ILE A 157 13.49 15.41 14.08
C ILE A 157 12.01 15.48 13.69
N ASP A 158 11.12 14.90 14.51
CA ASP A 158 9.67 14.94 14.27
C ASP A 158 9.30 14.46 12.84
N ALA A 159 9.89 13.35 12.42
CA ALA A 159 9.66 12.79 11.09
C ALA A 159 8.26 12.24 10.90
N ILE A 160 7.65 11.75 11.98
CA ILE A 160 6.30 11.17 11.98
C ILE A 160 5.36 12.01 12.83
N GLU A 161 4.20 12.31 12.25
CA GLU A 161 3.05 12.92 12.91
C GLU A 161 1.86 11.97 12.89
N VAL A 162 1.03 12.03 13.93
CA VAL A 162 -0.21 11.25 14.03
C VAL A 162 -1.34 12.11 14.51
N ASP A 163 -2.38 12.22 13.69
CA ASP A 163 -3.64 12.87 14.03
C ASP A 163 -4.81 11.89 13.92
N ILE A 164 -5.97 12.30 14.46
CA ILE A 164 -7.20 11.54 14.35
C ILE A 164 -7.98 12.10 13.16
N GLN A 165 -8.50 11.23 12.31
CA GLN A 165 -9.39 11.62 11.22
C GLN A 165 -10.61 12.38 11.80
N PRO A 166 -10.90 13.60 11.30
CA PRO A 166 -12.11 14.31 11.70
C PRO A 166 -13.37 13.52 11.34
N ASP A 167 -14.42 13.65 12.15
CA ASP A 167 -15.70 12.97 11.89
C ASP A 167 -16.43 13.54 10.66
N ASP A 168 -16.13 14.77 10.30
CA ASP A 168 -16.64 15.50 9.13
C ASP A 168 -15.66 15.48 7.95
N ALA A 169 -14.65 14.60 7.96
CA ALA A 169 -13.70 14.50 6.88
C ALA A 169 -14.41 14.11 5.57
N ASP A 170 -14.11 14.82 4.49
CA ASP A 170 -14.61 14.57 3.13
C ASP A 170 -13.79 13.55 2.36
N TRP A 171 -12.90 12.84 3.04
CA TRP A 171 -12.00 11.82 2.51
C TRP A 171 -12.04 10.55 3.37
N ASP A 172 -11.68 9.43 2.78
CA ASP A 172 -11.55 8.12 3.45
C ASP A 172 -10.20 7.46 3.20
N ALA A 173 -10.02 6.25 3.73
CA ALA A 173 -8.78 5.50 3.60
C ALA A 173 -8.44 5.04 2.16
N GLY A 174 -9.35 5.25 1.20
CA GLY A 174 -9.09 5.00 -0.23
C GLY A 174 -8.39 6.17 -0.92
N ASP A 175 -8.37 7.35 -0.31
CA ASP A 175 -7.71 8.53 -0.87
C ASP A 175 -6.19 8.44 -0.64
N ILE A 176 -5.43 8.24 -1.72
CA ILE A 176 -3.97 8.06 -1.68
C ILE A 176 -3.20 9.25 -1.07
N ARG A 177 -3.83 10.41 -0.92
CA ARG A 177 -3.20 11.57 -0.30
C ARG A 177 -2.98 11.41 1.20
N TYR A 178 -3.65 10.45 1.84
CA TYR A 178 -3.65 10.24 3.29
C TYR A 178 -3.13 8.86 3.64
N ASN A 179 -2.18 8.80 4.58
CA ASN A 179 -1.77 7.53 5.18
C ASN A 179 -2.69 7.23 6.36
N VAL A 180 -3.60 6.30 6.19
CA VAL A 180 -4.63 5.99 7.19
C VAL A 180 -4.28 4.72 7.94
N LEU A 181 -4.30 4.80 9.27
CA LEU A 181 -4.20 3.66 10.17
C LEU A 181 -5.61 3.19 10.51
N ARG A 182 -5.95 2.01 10.03
CA ARG A 182 -7.23 1.36 10.25
C ARG A 182 -7.07 0.16 11.16
N LEU A 183 -7.90 0.07 12.19
CA LEU A 183 -8.04 -1.14 12.99
C LEU A 183 -9.02 -2.08 12.28
N SER A 184 -8.55 -3.25 11.85
CA SER A 184 -9.39 -4.28 11.25
C SER A 184 -9.23 -5.61 11.97
N LEU A 185 -10.33 -6.36 12.09
CA LEU A 185 -10.29 -7.73 12.59
C LEU A 185 -9.87 -8.64 11.44
N ILE A 186 -8.82 -9.42 11.67
CA ILE A 186 -8.38 -10.47 10.75
C ILE A 186 -8.67 -11.80 11.43
N HIS A 187 -9.46 -12.64 10.80
CA HIS A 187 -9.60 -14.04 11.23
C HIS A 187 -8.35 -14.80 10.77
N ILE A 188 -7.60 -15.28 11.74
CA ILE A 188 -6.45 -16.15 11.53
C ILE A 188 -6.94 -17.61 11.65
#